data_7e92fa0a7939f17528b49e3a083f5af9
#
_entry.id   7e92fa0a7939f17528b49e3a083f5af9
#
_cell.length_a   1.000
_cell.length_b   1.000
_cell.length_c   1.000
_cell.angle_alpha   90.00
_cell.angle_beta   90.00
_cell.angle_gamma   90.00
#
_symmetry.space_group_name_H-M   'P 1'
#
loop_
_entity.id
_entity.type
_entity.pdbx_description
1 polymer ?
#
loop_
_entity_poly.entity_id
_entity_poly.type
_entity_poly.pdbx_seq_one_letter_code
_entity_poly.pdbx_strand_id
1 'polypeptide(L)'
;MNFVIPDFYPAAAELFVAAMSFVILLVGTFKQNARSLVYTLTQLTLVAAAAITWRTMDGQVNFTFSNMYVDDLMGDVLKLMLYASVAAVLLYSRGYMNDRKMETTEYYLLALYATLGMMVMISANHFLTIYLGLELLSLALYAMVALERDSARSTEAAMKYFVLGALASGLLLYGISMIYGATGTLEISNVAQAIYHQAGNRTVLMFGLVFVVAGLAFKLGVVPFHMWIPDVYQGAPAAITLFIASAPKLAAFAMAMRLLVNGLFELAEQWQSMLMFLAVLSIVLGNLAAIAQTNIKRMLGYSGIS
;
A
#
# COMPACT_ATOMS: atom_id res chain seq x y z
N MET A 1 -22.35 14.19 -23.14
CA MET A 1 -21.12 14.23 -22.32
C MET A 1 -19.98 14.53 -23.29
N ASN A 2 -19.34 15.69 -23.18
CA ASN A 2 -18.14 15.96 -23.95
C ASN A 2 -16.99 15.21 -23.28
N PHE A 3 -16.42 14.23 -23.98
CA PHE A 3 -15.24 13.51 -23.50
C PHE A 3 -14.07 14.49 -23.50
N VAL A 4 -13.57 14.82 -22.32
CA VAL A 4 -12.36 15.64 -22.15
C VAL A 4 -11.21 14.66 -21.96
N ILE A 5 -10.19 14.74 -22.82
CA ILE A 5 -8.97 13.95 -22.68
C ILE A 5 -8.29 14.39 -21.38
N PRO A 6 -8.00 13.45 -20.43
CA PRO A 6 -7.34 13.80 -19.19
C PRO A 6 -5.91 14.27 -19.45
N ASP A 7 -5.42 15.16 -18.61
CA ASP A 7 -4.00 15.50 -18.59
C ASP A 7 -3.22 14.33 -17.97
N PHE A 8 -2.30 13.77 -18.75
CA PHE A 8 -1.46 12.64 -18.33
C PHE A 8 -0.17 13.10 -17.65
N TYR A 9 0.17 14.38 -17.71
CA TYR A 9 1.43 14.89 -17.19
C TYR A 9 1.59 14.69 -15.68
N PRO A 10 0.58 14.95 -14.81
CA PRO A 10 0.68 14.71 -13.38
C PRO A 10 0.90 13.23 -13.01
N ALA A 11 0.39 12.29 -13.83
CA ALA A 11 0.52 10.84 -13.61
C ALA A 11 1.64 10.21 -14.45
N ALA A 12 2.57 11.00 -14.98
CA ALA A 12 3.61 10.52 -15.89
C ALA A 12 4.50 9.45 -15.23
N ALA A 13 4.79 9.56 -13.93
CA ALA A 13 5.61 8.59 -13.20
C ALA A 13 4.90 7.22 -13.08
N GLU A 14 3.61 7.19 -12.76
CA GLU A 14 2.79 5.97 -12.69
C GLU A 14 2.69 5.28 -14.05
N LEU A 15 2.41 6.04 -15.10
CA LEU A 15 2.32 5.54 -16.46
C LEU A 15 3.67 4.98 -16.93
N PHE A 16 4.77 5.65 -16.59
CA PHE A 16 6.11 5.18 -16.89
C PHE A 16 6.43 3.86 -16.18
N VAL A 17 6.17 3.75 -14.86
CA VAL A 17 6.39 2.52 -14.10
C VAL A 17 5.52 1.39 -14.64
N ALA A 18 4.25 1.64 -14.98
CA ALA A 18 3.38 0.66 -15.59
C ALA A 18 3.93 0.16 -16.94
N ALA A 19 4.33 1.07 -17.84
CA ALA A 19 4.90 0.72 -19.14
C ALA A 19 6.21 -0.08 -18.99
N MET A 20 7.10 0.34 -18.09
CA MET A 20 8.36 -0.37 -17.83
C MET A 20 8.13 -1.75 -17.21
N SER A 21 7.10 -1.94 -16.41
CA SER A 21 6.72 -3.26 -15.89
C SER A 21 6.38 -4.23 -17.01
N PHE A 22 5.67 -3.81 -18.05
CA PHE A 22 5.42 -4.63 -19.25
C PHE A 22 6.71 -4.90 -20.05
N VAL A 23 7.58 -3.91 -20.22
CA VAL A 23 8.88 -4.11 -20.89
C VAL A 23 9.72 -5.13 -20.13
N ILE A 24 9.80 -5.02 -18.81
CA ILE A 24 10.56 -5.94 -17.95
C ILE A 24 9.97 -7.35 -17.99
N LEU A 25 8.65 -7.48 -18.03
CA LEU A 25 7.96 -8.77 -18.21
C LEU A 25 8.38 -9.42 -19.54
N LEU A 26 8.33 -8.69 -20.64
CA LEU A 26 8.73 -9.21 -21.96
C LEU A 26 10.21 -9.60 -21.99
N VAL A 27 11.09 -8.74 -21.47
CA VAL A 27 12.54 -9.03 -21.38
C VAL A 27 12.80 -10.29 -20.55
N GLY A 28 12.13 -10.42 -19.40
CA GLY A 28 12.28 -11.58 -18.51
C GLY A 28 11.76 -12.89 -19.12
N THR A 29 10.73 -12.80 -19.97
CA THR A 29 10.13 -13.97 -20.63
C THR A 29 10.95 -14.44 -21.82
N PHE A 30 11.41 -13.53 -22.66
CA PHE A 30 12.03 -13.90 -23.94
C PHE A 30 13.56 -14.03 -23.87
N LYS A 31 14.24 -13.43 -22.89
CA LYS A 31 15.69 -13.46 -22.79
C LYS A 31 16.17 -14.50 -21.77
N GLN A 32 16.91 -15.50 -22.22
CA GLN A 32 17.59 -16.45 -21.33
C GLN A 32 18.59 -15.73 -20.42
N ASN A 33 18.64 -16.09 -19.16
CA ASN A 33 19.52 -15.48 -18.13
C ASN A 33 19.34 -13.96 -17.96
N ALA A 34 18.11 -13.46 -18.08
CA ALA A 34 17.81 -12.04 -18.00
C ALA A 34 17.91 -11.44 -16.57
N ARG A 35 18.15 -12.23 -15.52
CA ARG A 35 18.07 -11.82 -14.10
C ARG A 35 18.82 -10.53 -13.81
N SER A 36 20.10 -10.44 -14.16
CA SER A 36 20.91 -9.23 -13.92
C SER A 36 20.41 -8.02 -14.72
N LEU A 37 19.92 -8.24 -15.94
CA LEU A 37 19.34 -7.19 -16.78
C LEU A 37 18.01 -6.70 -16.19
N VAL A 38 17.14 -7.61 -15.77
CA VAL A 38 15.86 -7.29 -15.11
C VAL A 38 16.09 -6.48 -13.85
N TYR A 39 17.01 -6.89 -12.99
CA TYR A 39 17.42 -6.11 -11.81
C TYR A 39 17.85 -4.69 -12.20
N THR A 40 18.75 -4.55 -13.17
CA THR A 40 19.25 -3.24 -13.59
C THR A 40 18.13 -2.38 -14.17
N LEU A 41 17.28 -2.94 -15.02
CA LEU A 41 16.11 -2.25 -15.56
C LEU A 41 15.15 -1.80 -14.45
N THR A 42 14.91 -2.64 -13.44
CA THR A 42 14.06 -2.30 -12.30
C THR A 42 14.64 -1.12 -11.51
N GLN A 43 15.94 -1.14 -11.20
CA GLN A 43 16.60 -0.02 -10.51
C GLN A 43 16.55 1.28 -11.35
N LEU A 44 16.83 1.17 -12.65
CA LEU A 44 16.73 2.32 -13.57
C LEU A 44 15.30 2.86 -13.67
N THR A 45 14.29 1.99 -13.64
CA THR A 45 12.88 2.39 -13.62
C THR A 45 12.55 3.21 -12.38
N LEU A 46 13.01 2.79 -11.20
CA LEU A 46 12.78 3.53 -9.95
C LEU A 46 13.50 4.89 -9.95
N VAL A 47 14.74 4.94 -10.42
CA VAL A 47 15.49 6.20 -10.55
C VAL A 47 14.84 7.14 -11.57
N ALA A 48 14.41 6.63 -12.71
CA ALA A 48 13.72 7.42 -13.72
C ALA A 48 12.36 7.91 -13.24
N ALA A 49 11.58 7.08 -12.53
CA ALA A 49 10.33 7.48 -11.89
C ALA A 49 10.56 8.61 -10.87
N ALA A 50 11.62 8.51 -10.05
CA ALA A 50 11.99 9.58 -9.13
C ALA A 50 12.35 10.88 -9.86
N ALA A 51 13.10 10.80 -10.98
CA ALA A 51 13.45 11.96 -11.79
C ALA A 51 12.22 12.59 -12.47
N ILE A 52 11.25 11.77 -12.91
CA ILE A 52 9.98 12.25 -13.48
C ILE A 52 9.19 12.97 -12.38
N THR A 53 8.95 12.34 -11.22
CA THR A 53 8.24 12.96 -10.09
C THR A 53 8.91 14.26 -9.65
N TRP A 54 10.25 14.30 -9.59
CA TRP A 54 10.97 15.54 -9.27
C TRP A 54 10.74 16.66 -10.29
N ARG A 55 10.58 16.32 -11.56
CA ARG A 55 10.31 17.29 -12.64
C ARG A 55 8.85 17.75 -12.70
N THR A 56 7.91 16.88 -12.33
CA THR A 56 6.48 17.24 -12.30
C THR A 56 6.10 18.00 -11.02
N MET A 57 6.93 17.92 -9.98
CA MET A 57 6.72 18.59 -8.70
C MET A 57 6.80 20.11 -8.86
N ASP A 58 5.65 20.77 -8.99
CA ASP A 58 5.52 22.21 -9.14
C ASP A 58 4.98 22.93 -7.88
N GLY A 59 4.65 22.14 -6.83
CA GLY A 59 4.07 22.64 -5.59
C GLY A 59 2.61 23.07 -5.69
N GLN A 60 1.98 22.90 -6.83
CA GLN A 60 0.55 23.14 -7.03
C GLN A 60 -0.25 21.85 -6.76
N VAL A 61 -1.55 22.02 -6.51
CA VAL A 61 -2.47 20.87 -6.40
C VAL A 61 -3.19 20.71 -7.73
N ASN A 62 -2.85 19.65 -8.46
CA ASN A 62 -3.40 19.38 -9.78
C ASN A 62 -4.29 18.13 -9.72
N PHE A 63 -5.50 18.23 -10.26
CA PHE A 63 -6.43 17.11 -10.36
C PHE A 63 -6.54 16.65 -11.82
N THR A 64 -6.53 15.32 -12.01
CA THR A 64 -6.73 14.73 -13.35
C THR A 64 -7.58 13.45 -13.25
N PHE A 65 -7.87 12.82 -14.40
CA PHE A 65 -8.73 11.62 -14.48
C PHE A 65 -10.09 11.84 -13.78
N SER A 66 -10.79 12.91 -14.12
CA SER A 66 -12.09 13.27 -13.53
C SER A 66 -12.02 13.39 -12.00
N ASN A 67 -10.99 14.04 -11.49
CA ASN A 67 -10.68 14.23 -10.07
C ASN A 67 -10.35 12.93 -9.29
N MET A 68 -10.13 11.80 -9.95
CA MET A 68 -9.75 10.56 -9.26
C MET A 68 -8.29 10.55 -8.81
N TYR A 69 -7.46 11.39 -9.42
CA TYR A 69 -6.02 11.49 -9.15
C TYR A 69 -5.67 12.91 -8.75
N VAL A 70 -4.82 13.05 -7.73
CA VAL A 70 -4.29 14.32 -7.25
C VAL A 70 -2.76 14.26 -7.25
N ASP A 71 -2.17 15.30 -7.82
CA ASP A 71 -0.75 15.59 -7.75
C ASP A 71 -0.57 16.76 -6.78
N ASP A 72 0.14 16.50 -5.68
CA ASP A 72 0.39 17.47 -4.62
C ASP A 72 1.75 17.21 -3.94
N LEU A 73 2.27 18.19 -3.24
CA LEU A 73 3.58 18.11 -2.60
C LEU A 73 3.70 16.93 -1.62
N MET A 74 2.63 16.59 -0.88
CA MET A 74 2.63 15.43 0.02
C MET A 74 2.82 14.13 -0.78
N GLY A 75 2.08 13.98 -1.88
CA GLY A 75 2.17 12.82 -2.76
C GLY A 75 3.56 12.67 -3.37
N ASP A 76 4.12 13.75 -3.90
CA ASP A 76 5.44 13.75 -4.53
C ASP A 76 6.54 13.37 -3.55
N VAL A 77 6.57 13.98 -2.36
CA VAL A 77 7.57 13.65 -1.33
C VAL A 77 7.46 12.19 -0.91
N LEU A 78 6.24 11.68 -0.69
CA LEU A 78 6.03 10.28 -0.31
C LEU A 78 6.42 9.31 -1.44
N LYS A 79 6.17 9.66 -2.72
CA LYS A 79 6.63 8.86 -3.86
C LYS A 79 8.15 8.82 -3.95
N LEU A 80 8.85 9.94 -3.77
CA LEU A 80 10.31 9.98 -3.76
C LEU A 80 10.89 9.10 -2.63
N MET A 81 10.33 9.17 -1.42
CA MET A 81 10.70 8.29 -0.31
C MET A 81 10.40 6.82 -0.63
N LEU A 82 9.27 6.55 -1.30
CA LEU A 82 8.86 5.22 -1.74
C LEU A 82 9.90 4.61 -2.70
N TYR A 83 10.28 5.34 -3.75
CA TYR A 83 11.27 4.85 -4.72
C TYR A 83 12.62 4.58 -4.06
N ALA A 84 13.08 5.47 -3.19
CA ALA A 84 14.32 5.29 -2.44
C ALA A 84 14.26 4.04 -1.53
N SER A 85 13.13 3.84 -0.83
CA SER A 85 12.91 2.68 0.04
C SER A 85 12.91 1.38 -0.77
N VAL A 86 12.15 1.32 -1.87
CA VAL A 86 12.08 0.11 -2.73
C VAL A 86 13.43 -0.17 -3.36
N ALA A 87 14.12 0.83 -3.89
CA ALA A 87 15.46 0.67 -4.48
C ALA A 87 16.47 0.13 -3.47
N ALA A 88 16.47 0.65 -2.24
CA ALA A 88 17.32 0.16 -1.16
C ALA A 88 16.99 -1.29 -0.78
N VAL A 89 15.71 -1.63 -0.63
CA VAL A 89 15.29 -3.01 -0.34
C VAL A 89 15.76 -3.97 -1.42
N LEU A 90 15.57 -3.64 -2.70
CA LEU A 90 16.01 -4.48 -3.81
C LEU A 90 17.53 -4.60 -3.88
N LEU A 91 18.27 -3.55 -3.52
CA LEU A 91 19.72 -3.57 -3.44
C LEU A 91 20.21 -4.51 -2.33
N TYR A 92 19.69 -4.37 -1.11
CA TYR A 92 20.07 -5.21 0.03
C TYR A 92 19.64 -6.67 -0.12
N SER A 93 18.50 -6.92 -0.74
CA SER A 93 17.96 -8.28 -0.89
C SER A 93 18.63 -9.08 -2.00
N ARG A 94 19.35 -8.46 -2.94
CA ARG A 94 19.91 -9.12 -4.12
C ARG A 94 20.83 -10.29 -3.77
N GLY A 95 21.80 -10.08 -2.87
CA GLY A 95 22.71 -11.13 -2.44
C GLY A 95 21.98 -12.31 -1.82
N TYR A 96 21.07 -12.03 -0.88
CA TYR A 96 20.25 -13.06 -0.24
C TYR A 96 19.39 -13.86 -1.23
N MET A 97 18.76 -13.19 -2.19
CA MET A 97 17.92 -13.84 -3.20
C MET A 97 18.75 -14.71 -4.16
N ASN A 98 19.95 -14.24 -4.54
CA ASN A 98 20.87 -15.00 -5.40
C ASN A 98 21.39 -16.25 -4.69
N ASP A 99 21.86 -16.14 -3.45
CA ASP A 99 22.41 -17.27 -2.67
C ASP A 99 21.36 -18.35 -2.44
N ARG A 100 20.11 -17.98 -2.33
CA ARG A 100 18.95 -18.88 -2.16
C ARG A 100 18.37 -19.36 -3.49
N LYS A 101 18.90 -18.95 -4.64
CA LYS A 101 18.36 -19.23 -5.98
C LYS A 101 16.93 -18.76 -6.20
N MET A 102 16.52 -17.74 -5.45
CA MET A 102 15.20 -17.12 -5.49
C MET A 102 15.20 -15.82 -6.31
N GLU A 103 16.33 -15.40 -6.86
CA GLU A 103 16.43 -14.26 -7.76
C GLU A 103 15.77 -14.60 -9.10
N THR A 104 14.49 -14.23 -9.22
CA THR A 104 13.67 -14.48 -10.41
C THR A 104 13.14 -13.17 -10.99
N THR A 105 12.72 -13.19 -12.24
CA THR A 105 12.08 -12.04 -12.89
C THR A 105 10.79 -11.66 -12.18
N GLU A 106 10.04 -12.65 -11.72
CA GLU A 106 8.77 -12.47 -11.02
C GLU A 106 8.94 -11.65 -9.73
N TYR A 107 10.03 -11.85 -8.98
CA TYR A 107 10.32 -11.06 -7.78
C TYR A 107 10.38 -9.56 -8.08
N TYR A 108 11.15 -9.17 -9.08
CA TYR A 108 11.30 -7.76 -9.47
C TYR A 108 10.03 -7.17 -10.06
N LEU A 109 9.31 -7.97 -10.86
CA LEU A 109 8.04 -7.56 -11.45
C LEU A 109 6.96 -7.32 -10.39
N LEU A 110 6.83 -8.24 -9.43
CA LEU A 110 5.90 -8.09 -8.31
C LEU A 110 6.26 -6.89 -7.43
N ALA A 111 7.57 -6.62 -7.23
CA ALA A 111 8.02 -5.43 -6.53
C ALA A 111 7.62 -4.13 -7.26
N LEU A 112 7.68 -4.10 -8.59
CA LEU A 112 7.21 -2.96 -9.39
C LEU A 112 5.69 -2.81 -9.35
N TYR A 113 4.91 -3.90 -9.43
CA TYR A 113 3.46 -3.83 -9.28
C TYR A 113 3.05 -3.38 -7.88
N ALA A 114 3.74 -3.85 -6.83
CA ALA A 114 3.53 -3.35 -5.48
C ALA A 114 3.84 -1.84 -5.39
N THR A 115 4.93 -1.39 -6.04
CA THR A 115 5.31 0.02 -6.09
C THR A 115 4.26 0.86 -6.83
N LEU A 116 3.77 0.39 -7.97
CA LEU A 116 2.71 1.05 -8.72
C LEU A 116 1.40 1.17 -7.90
N GLY A 117 1.03 0.09 -7.19
CA GLY A 117 -0.12 0.12 -6.28
C GLY A 117 0.04 1.16 -5.18
N MET A 118 1.25 1.27 -4.59
CA MET A 118 1.57 2.29 -3.59
C MET A 118 1.52 3.71 -4.16
N MET A 119 2.03 3.94 -5.37
CA MET A 119 1.96 5.23 -6.07
C MET A 119 0.51 5.67 -6.29
N VAL A 120 -0.33 4.75 -6.80
CA VAL A 120 -1.77 5.00 -7.01
C VAL A 120 -2.47 5.34 -5.69
N MET A 121 -2.16 4.62 -4.59
CA MET A 121 -2.72 4.95 -3.27
C MET A 121 -2.32 6.35 -2.79
N ILE A 122 -1.07 6.74 -2.99
CA ILE A 122 -0.53 8.03 -2.55
C ILE A 122 -1.23 9.18 -3.27
N SER A 123 -1.47 9.04 -4.57
CA SER A 123 -2.06 10.10 -5.41
C SER A 123 -3.58 9.96 -5.63
N ALA A 124 -4.24 9.08 -4.90
CA ALA A 124 -5.68 8.91 -5.06
C ALA A 124 -6.46 10.06 -4.41
N ASN A 125 -7.44 10.61 -5.13
CA ASN A 125 -8.45 11.56 -4.63
C ASN A 125 -9.88 10.96 -4.69
N HIS A 126 -9.97 9.65 -4.78
CA HIS A 126 -11.24 8.93 -4.87
C HIS A 126 -11.15 7.64 -4.09
N PHE A 127 -12.18 7.30 -3.30
CA PHE A 127 -12.14 6.10 -2.43
C PHE A 127 -11.86 4.81 -3.20
N LEU A 128 -12.44 4.63 -4.39
CA LEU A 128 -12.17 3.44 -5.21
C LEU A 128 -10.75 3.43 -5.77
N THR A 129 -10.15 4.58 -6.07
CA THR A 129 -8.76 4.66 -6.53
C THR A 129 -7.80 4.24 -5.43
N ILE A 130 -8.04 4.66 -4.17
CA ILE A 130 -7.31 4.16 -3.00
C ILE A 130 -7.45 2.64 -2.90
N TYR A 131 -8.69 2.13 -3.00
CA TYR A 131 -8.97 0.70 -2.91
C TYR A 131 -8.25 -0.10 -4.01
N LEU A 132 -8.28 0.34 -5.27
CA LEU A 132 -7.59 -0.32 -6.36
C LEU A 132 -6.06 -0.33 -6.19
N GLY A 133 -5.48 0.78 -5.73
CA GLY A 133 -4.06 0.83 -5.40
C GLY A 133 -3.69 -0.12 -4.26
N LEU A 134 -4.54 -0.19 -3.22
CA LEU A 134 -4.39 -1.13 -2.11
C LEU A 134 -4.46 -2.59 -2.55
N GLU A 135 -5.39 -2.94 -3.45
CA GLU A 135 -5.52 -4.29 -3.97
C GLU A 135 -4.33 -4.69 -4.84
N LEU A 136 -3.87 -3.81 -5.73
CA LEU A 136 -2.68 -4.07 -6.55
C LEU A 136 -1.44 -4.32 -5.67
N LEU A 137 -1.22 -3.49 -4.65
CA LEU A 137 -0.17 -3.70 -3.66
C LEU A 137 -0.34 -5.04 -2.94
N SER A 138 -1.54 -5.34 -2.44
CA SER A 138 -1.80 -6.50 -1.59
C SER A 138 -1.64 -7.81 -2.36
N LEU A 139 -2.20 -7.91 -3.57
CA LEU A 139 -2.07 -9.08 -4.44
C LEU A 139 -0.61 -9.35 -4.82
N ALA A 140 0.15 -8.30 -5.13
CA ALA A 140 1.59 -8.43 -5.39
C ALA A 140 2.33 -8.99 -4.16
N LEU A 141 2.04 -8.48 -2.96
CA LEU A 141 2.66 -8.97 -1.72
C LEU A 141 2.26 -10.40 -1.38
N TYR A 142 1.01 -10.81 -1.60
CA TYR A 142 0.58 -12.21 -1.37
C TYR A 142 1.38 -13.16 -2.27
N ALA A 143 1.53 -12.81 -3.55
CA ALA A 143 2.33 -13.59 -4.49
C ALA A 143 3.82 -13.62 -4.10
N MET A 144 4.38 -12.48 -3.64
CA MET A 144 5.76 -12.43 -3.17
C MET A 144 5.99 -13.34 -1.96
N VAL A 145 5.07 -13.37 -0.97
CA VAL A 145 5.20 -14.27 0.20
C VAL A 145 5.19 -15.74 -0.24
N ALA A 146 4.43 -16.10 -1.27
CA ALA A 146 4.37 -17.45 -1.83
C ALA A 146 5.51 -17.78 -2.82
N LEU A 147 6.50 -16.92 -3.00
CA LEU A 147 7.53 -17.09 -4.04
C LEU A 147 8.37 -18.36 -3.83
N GLU A 148 8.63 -18.77 -2.59
CA GLU A 148 9.27 -20.04 -2.23
C GLU A 148 8.24 -21.17 -2.22
N ARG A 149 7.86 -21.65 -3.41
CA ARG A 149 6.72 -22.56 -3.65
C ARG A 149 6.84 -23.90 -2.92
N ASP A 150 8.06 -24.42 -2.78
CA ASP A 150 8.33 -25.72 -2.15
C ASP A 150 8.40 -25.64 -0.60
N SER A 151 8.30 -24.45 -0.03
CA SER A 151 8.31 -24.21 1.41
C SER A 151 6.87 -24.22 1.96
N ALA A 152 6.51 -25.27 2.69
CA ALA A 152 5.21 -25.34 3.36
C ALA A 152 4.96 -24.14 4.29
N ARG A 153 6.02 -23.64 4.97
CA ARG A 153 5.94 -22.47 5.84
C ARG A 153 5.61 -21.19 5.06
N SER A 154 6.25 -21.00 3.89
CA SER A 154 6.02 -19.83 3.06
C SER A 154 4.60 -19.86 2.47
N THR A 155 4.15 -21.02 2.03
CA THR A 155 2.79 -21.23 1.50
C THR A 155 1.73 -21.00 2.57
N GLU A 156 1.94 -21.52 3.80
CA GLU A 156 1.03 -21.27 4.94
C GLU A 156 0.95 -19.77 5.28
N ALA A 157 2.10 -19.08 5.34
CA ALA A 157 2.14 -17.65 5.60
C ALA A 157 1.42 -16.84 4.51
N ALA A 158 1.60 -17.20 3.23
CA ALA A 158 0.92 -16.58 2.11
C ALA A 158 -0.60 -16.79 2.18
N MET A 159 -1.06 -17.99 2.49
CA MET A 159 -2.49 -18.29 2.66
C MET A 159 -3.12 -17.51 3.82
N LYS A 160 -2.45 -17.44 4.97
CA LYS A 160 -2.91 -16.62 6.10
C LYS A 160 -2.99 -15.14 5.73
N TYR A 161 -1.96 -14.63 5.04
CA TYR A 161 -1.92 -13.24 4.61
C TYR A 161 -3.04 -12.92 3.61
N PHE A 162 -3.25 -13.80 2.62
CA PHE A 162 -4.31 -13.66 1.64
C PHE A 162 -5.70 -13.67 2.27
N VAL A 163 -6.01 -14.68 3.10
CA VAL A 163 -7.35 -14.82 3.69
C VAL A 163 -7.67 -13.66 4.63
N LEU A 164 -6.75 -13.31 5.53
CA LEU A 164 -6.95 -12.20 6.46
C LEU A 164 -6.98 -10.85 5.74
N GLY A 165 -6.14 -10.69 4.71
CA GLY A 165 -6.10 -9.51 3.88
C GLY A 165 -7.35 -9.30 3.05
N ALA A 166 -7.87 -10.36 2.42
CA ALA A 166 -9.12 -10.31 1.66
C ALA A 166 -10.32 -9.95 2.57
N LEU A 167 -10.35 -10.48 3.81
CA LEU A 167 -11.36 -10.10 4.78
C LEU A 167 -11.27 -8.60 5.14
N ALA A 168 -10.07 -8.11 5.43
CA ALA A 168 -9.85 -6.70 5.77
C ALA A 168 -10.18 -5.76 4.60
N SER A 169 -9.83 -6.16 3.38
CA SER A 169 -10.18 -5.46 2.15
C SER A 169 -11.70 -5.41 1.94
N GLY A 170 -12.40 -6.52 2.21
CA GLY A 170 -13.86 -6.57 2.19
C GLY A 170 -14.49 -5.62 3.23
N LEU A 171 -13.94 -5.55 4.45
CA LEU A 171 -14.40 -4.59 5.47
C LEU A 171 -14.19 -3.14 5.01
N LEU A 172 -13.02 -2.82 4.43
CA LEU A 172 -12.76 -1.48 3.89
C LEU A 172 -13.75 -1.12 2.79
N LEU A 173 -13.96 -2.00 1.82
CA LEU A 173 -14.88 -1.76 0.71
C LEU A 173 -16.32 -1.60 1.20
N TYR A 174 -16.73 -2.39 2.19
CA TYR A 174 -18.05 -2.25 2.82
C TYR A 174 -18.19 -0.89 3.52
N GLY A 175 -17.14 -0.44 4.24
CA GLY A 175 -17.11 0.90 4.84
C GLY A 175 -17.23 2.01 3.81
N ILE A 176 -16.50 1.91 2.69
CA ILE A 176 -16.59 2.82 1.54
C ILE A 176 -18.01 2.84 0.97
N SER A 177 -18.65 1.68 0.82
CA SER A 177 -20.03 1.57 0.34
C SER A 177 -21.03 2.25 1.27
N MET A 178 -20.84 2.15 2.59
CA MET A 178 -21.68 2.83 3.58
C MET A 178 -21.50 4.36 3.53
N ILE A 179 -20.25 4.84 3.38
CA ILE A 179 -19.98 6.26 3.22
C ILE A 179 -20.62 6.78 1.94
N TYR A 180 -20.52 6.03 0.83
CA TYR A 180 -21.22 6.37 -0.41
C TYR A 180 -22.74 6.41 -0.24
N GLY A 181 -23.31 5.42 0.45
CA GLY A 181 -24.75 5.41 0.76
C GLY A 181 -25.23 6.59 1.58
N ALA A 182 -24.35 7.14 2.43
CA ALA A 182 -24.66 8.32 3.25
C ALA A 182 -24.43 9.65 2.49
N THR A 183 -23.41 9.72 1.63
CA THR A 183 -22.97 11.00 1.01
C THR A 183 -23.33 11.13 -0.46
N GLY A 184 -23.61 10.01 -1.14
CA GLY A 184 -23.90 9.97 -2.58
C GLY A 184 -22.68 10.15 -3.49
N THR A 185 -21.46 10.22 -2.93
CA THR A 185 -20.23 10.46 -3.69
C THR A 185 -19.07 9.62 -3.14
N LEU A 186 -18.06 9.38 -4.00
CA LEU A 186 -16.81 8.67 -3.64
C LEU A 186 -15.56 9.55 -3.82
N GLU A 187 -15.73 10.76 -4.34
CA GLU A 187 -14.65 11.75 -4.43
C GLU A 187 -14.37 12.31 -3.04
N ILE A 188 -13.11 12.28 -2.60
CA ILE A 188 -12.70 12.59 -1.22
C ILE A 188 -13.14 14.00 -0.81
N SER A 189 -12.93 15.00 -1.67
CA SER A 189 -13.33 16.39 -1.41
C SER A 189 -14.85 16.55 -1.30
N ASN A 190 -15.60 15.89 -2.16
CA ASN A 190 -17.07 15.94 -2.15
C ASN A 190 -17.66 15.19 -0.94
N VAL A 191 -17.04 14.09 -0.50
CA VAL A 191 -17.41 13.39 0.74
C VAL A 191 -17.24 14.31 1.93
N ALA A 192 -16.10 15.00 2.04
CA ALA A 192 -15.85 15.97 3.12
C ALA A 192 -16.91 17.07 3.15
N GLN A 193 -17.25 17.66 1.99
CA GLN A 193 -18.31 18.67 1.89
C GLN A 193 -19.69 18.14 2.26
N ALA A 194 -20.04 16.93 1.81
CA ALA A 194 -21.33 16.31 2.15
C ALA A 194 -21.47 16.09 3.66
N ILE A 195 -20.40 15.66 4.32
CA ILE A 195 -20.40 15.47 5.78
C ILE A 195 -20.51 16.83 6.50
N TYR A 196 -19.76 17.85 6.05
CA TYR A 196 -19.84 19.22 6.60
C TYR A 196 -21.27 19.78 6.55
N HIS A 197 -21.97 19.58 5.44
CA HIS A 197 -23.37 19.98 5.27
C HIS A 197 -24.37 19.05 5.94
N GLN A 198 -23.92 18.08 6.76
CA GLN A 198 -24.75 17.10 7.47
C GLN A 198 -25.68 16.29 6.52
N ALA A 199 -25.22 16.05 5.29
CA ALA A 199 -25.96 15.24 4.35
C ALA A 199 -25.94 13.76 4.79
N GLY A 200 -27.09 13.10 4.64
CA GLY A 200 -27.22 11.66 4.84
C GLY A 200 -27.46 11.19 6.28
N ASN A 201 -27.49 9.86 6.41
CA ASN A 201 -27.76 9.23 7.71
C ASN A 201 -26.45 9.10 8.53
N ARG A 202 -26.38 9.84 9.65
CA ARG A 202 -25.21 9.86 10.54
C ARG A 202 -24.85 8.47 11.08
N THR A 203 -25.82 7.60 11.35
CA THR A 203 -25.55 6.23 11.84
C THR A 203 -24.85 5.41 10.77
N VAL A 204 -25.31 5.47 9.52
CA VAL A 204 -24.67 4.77 8.39
C VAL A 204 -23.23 5.29 8.19
N LEU A 205 -23.03 6.60 8.30
CA LEU A 205 -21.72 7.23 8.18
C LEU A 205 -20.76 6.76 9.28
N MET A 206 -21.25 6.65 10.54
CA MET A 206 -20.45 6.15 11.66
C MET A 206 -20.04 4.68 11.46
N PHE A 207 -20.95 3.82 11.01
CA PHE A 207 -20.60 2.44 10.67
C PHE A 207 -19.58 2.40 9.52
N GLY A 208 -19.76 3.22 8.48
CA GLY A 208 -18.79 3.35 7.39
C GLY A 208 -17.41 3.73 7.90
N LEU A 209 -17.30 4.71 8.80
CA LEU A 209 -16.05 5.12 9.43
C LEU A 209 -15.39 3.97 10.20
N VAL A 210 -16.14 3.21 11.00
CA VAL A 210 -15.59 2.06 11.77
C VAL A 210 -14.98 1.03 10.84
N PHE A 211 -15.65 0.68 9.75
CA PHE A 211 -15.14 -0.29 8.79
C PHE A 211 -13.92 0.23 8.01
N VAL A 212 -13.91 1.51 7.65
CA VAL A 212 -12.72 2.14 7.00
C VAL A 212 -11.52 2.14 7.96
N VAL A 213 -11.73 2.50 9.23
CA VAL A 213 -10.67 2.46 10.26
C VAL A 213 -10.20 1.03 10.49
N ALA A 214 -11.08 0.02 10.48
CA ALA A 214 -10.70 -1.38 10.62
C ALA A 214 -9.80 -1.85 9.45
N GLY A 215 -10.16 -1.51 8.20
CA GLY A 215 -9.34 -1.82 7.03
C GLY A 215 -7.97 -1.14 7.07
N LEU A 216 -7.92 0.13 7.45
CA LEU A 216 -6.69 0.88 7.65
C LEU A 216 -5.84 0.28 8.79
N ALA A 217 -6.46 -0.08 9.91
CA ALA A 217 -5.84 -0.71 11.06
C ALA A 217 -5.17 -2.05 10.69
N PHE A 218 -5.83 -2.86 9.86
CA PHE A 218 -5.22 -4.09 9.32
C PHE A 218 -3.97 -3.78 8.49
N LYS A 219 -4.02 -2.77 7.62
CA LYS A 219 -2.88 -2.40 6.76
C LYS A 219 -1.70 -1.87 7.55
N LEU A 220 -1.96 -1.09 8.59
CA LEU A 220 -0.95 -0.61 9.53
C LEU A 220 -0.45 -1.72 10.45
N GLY A 221 -1.25 -2.77 10.65
CA GLY A 221 -0.95 -3.91 11.50
C GLY A 221 -1.13 -3.64 12.98
N VAL A 222 -2.08 -2.77 13.34
CA VAL A 222 -2.36 -2.43 14.74
C VAL A 222 -3.33 -3.43 15.40
N VAL A 223 -3.25 -3.57 16.72
CA VAL A 223 -4.12 -4.44 17.51
C VAL A 223 -5.57 -3.93 17.46
N PRO A 224 -6.58 -4.82 17.24
CA PRO A 224 -6.54 -6.29 17.15
C PRO A 224 -6.27 -6.85 15.74
N PHE A 225 -6.09 -6.02 14.72
CA PHE A 225 -5.96 -6.43 13.32
C PHE A 225 -4.53 -6.87 12.92
N HIS A 226 -3.64 -7.07 13.89
CA HIS A 226 -2.21 -7.36 13.72
C HIS A 226 -1.87 -8.83 13.45
N MET A 227 -2.79 -9.77 13.59
CA MET A 227 -2.53 -11.21 13.69
C MET A 227 -1.77 -11.80 12.50
N TRP A 228 -1.84 -11.15 11.34
CA TRP A 228 -1.11 -11.58 10.15
C TRP A 228 0.40 -11.33 10.22
N ILE A 229 0.84 -10.26 10.92
CA ILE A 229 2.25 -9.81 10.90
C ILE A 229 3.22 -10.86 11.44
N PRO A 230 3.03 -11.44 12.66
CA PRO A 230 4.01 -12.37 13.21
C PRO A 230 4.19 -13.61 12.34
N ASP A 231 3.10 -14.14 11.79
CA ASP A 231 3.13 -15.36 10.97
C ASP A 231 3.72 -15.11 9.58
N VAL A 232 3.35 -13.99 8.95
CA VAL A 232 3.89 -13.61 7.64
C VAL A 232 5.37 -13.24 7.73
N TYR A 233 5.78 -12.46 8.75
CA TYR A 233 7.19 -12.10 8.92
C TYR A 233 8.07 -13.31 9.19
N GLN A 234 7.57 -14.27 9.97
CA GLN A 234 8.29 -15.52 10.24
C GLN A 234 8.35 -16.43 9.02
N GLY A 235 7.24 -16.57 8.29
CA GLY A 235 7.09 -17.54 7.21
C GLY A 235 7.68 -17.06 5.88
N ALA A 236 7.60 -15.78 5.57
CA ALA A 236 8.13 -15.22 4.33
C ALA A 236 9.67 -15.24 4.29
N PRO A 237 10.29 -15.33 3.09
CA PRO A 237 11.71 -15.09 2.91
C PRO A 237 12.13 -13.71 3.44
N ALA A 238 13.35 -13.58 3.99
CA ALA A 238 13.78 -12.37 4.69
C ALA A 238 13.74 -11.11 3.79
N ALA A 239 14.08 -11.24 2.52
CA ALA A 239 14.01 -10.15 1.54
C ALA A 239 12.57 -9.62 1.37
N ILE A 240 11.58 -10.52 1.36
CA ILE A 240 10.17 -10.19 1.24
C ILE A 240 9.63 -9.60 2.54
N THR A 241 10.05 -10.14 3.69
CA THR A 241 9.74 -9.55 4.99
C THR A 241 10.26 -8.11 5.07
N LEU A 242 11.48 -7.84 4.60
CA LEU A 242 12.06 -6.49 4.54
C LEU A 242 11.22 -5.56 3.67
N PHE A 243 10.76 -6.03 2.50
CA PHE A 243 9.90 -5.24 1.62
C PHE A 243 8.57 -4.89 2.31
N ILE A 244 7.87 -5.87 2.88
CA ILE A 244 6.57 -5.67 3.57
C ILE A 244 6.70 -4.73 4.76
N ALA A 245 7.81 -4.81 5.50
CA ALA A 245 8.05 -4.02 6.70
C ALA A 245 8.40 -2.55 6.43
N SER A 246 8.79 -2.19 5.21
CA SER A 246 9.33 -0.86 4.87
C SER A 246 8.38 -0.05 3.97
N ALA A 247 8.49 -0.19 2.66
CA ALA A 247 7.82 0.64 1.67
C ALA A 247 6.27 0.70 1.81
N PRO A 248 5.54 -0.40 2.07
CA PRO A 248 4.08 -0.36 2.24
C PRO A 248 3.59 0.51 3.39
N LYS A 249 4.41 0.76 4.41
CA LYS A 249 4.03 1.64 5.52
C LYS A 249 3.93 3.11 5.11
N LEU A 250 4.76 3.56 4.15
CA LEU A 250 4.64 4.90 3.58
C LEU A 250 3.32 5.10 2.85
N ALA A 251 2.93 4.13 2.03
CA ALA A 251 1.64 4.17 1.33
C ALA A 251 0.44 4.05 2.28
N ALA A 252 0.55 3.24 3.34
CA ALA A 252 -0.49 3.15 4.37
C ALA A 252 -0.65 4.48 5.15
N PHE A 253 0.45 5.20 5.40
CA PHE A 253 0.41 6.55 5.96
C PHE A 253 -0.31 7.52 5.01
N ALA A 254 0.04 7.52 3.70
CA ALA A 254 -0.66 8.33 2.71
C ALA A 254 -2.15 8.01 2.66
N MET A 255 -2.52 6.72 2.69
CA MET A 255 -3.91 6.27 2.75
C MET A 255 -4.64 6.83 3.98
N ALA A 256 -3.99 6.80 5.16
CA ALA A 256 -4.56 7.41 6.37
C ALA A 256 -4.81 8.91 6.21
N MET A 257 -3.85 9.64 5.66
CA MET A 257 -3.99 11.07 5.39
C MET A 257 -5.13 11.37 4.41
N ARG A 258 -5.19 10.63 3.28
CA ARG A 258 -6.24 10.82 2.27
C ARG A 258 -7.63 10.50 2.80
N LEU A 259 -7.79 9.36 3.49
CA LEU A 259 -9.10 8.93 3.99
C LEU A 259 -9.56 9.74 5.21
N LEU A 260 -8.71 9.87 6.23
CA LEU A 260 -9.13 10.43 7.51
C LEU A 260 -9.01 11.94 7.55
N VAL A 261 -7.87 12.49 7.07
CA VAL A 261 -7.64 13.93 7.15
C VAL A 261 -8.29 14.68 6.00
N ASN A 262 -8.17 14.20 4.75
CA ASN A 262 -8.76 14.91 3.63
C ASN A 262 -10.26 14.59 3.45
N GLY A 263 -10.68 13.32 3.67
CA GLY A 263 -12.04 12.88 3.40
C GLY A 263 -12.98 12.92 4.58
N LEU A 264 -12.51 12.57 5.78
CA LEU A 264 -13.35 12.34 6.97
C LEU A 264 -12.96 13.25 8.15
N PHE A 265 -12.42 14.44 7.85
CA PHE A 265 -11.95 15.38 8.89
C PHE A 265 -13.07 15.82 9.84
N GLU A 266 -14.29 16.02 9.33
CA GLU A 266 -15.45 16.38 10.15
C GLU A 266 -15.84 15.30 11.19
N LEU A 267 -15.29 14.09 11.06
CA LEU A 267 -15.43 12.99 12.00
C LEU A 267 -14.14 12.79 12.83
N ALA A 268 -13.30 13.82 12.94
CA ALA A 268 -11.99 13.72 13.60
C ALA A 268 -12.09 13.28 15.06
N GLU A 269 -13.05 13.79 15.81
CA GLU A 269 -13.27 13.42 17.21
C GLU A 269 -13.51 11.91 17.37
N GLN A 270 -14.23 11.31 16.43
CA GLN A 270 -14.56 9.88 16.45
C GLN A 270 -13.36 9.02 16.04
N TRP A 271 -12.76 9.28 14.88
CA TRP A 271 -11.65 8.44 14.44
C TRP A 271 -10.36 8.65 15.25
N GLN A 272 -10.12 9.83 15.82
CA GLN A 272 -9.00 10.04 16.75
C GLN A 272 -9.14 9.19 18.01
N SER A 273 -10.34 9.13 18.59
CA SER A 273 -10.64 8.28 19.75
C SER A 273 -10.41 6.80 19.44
N MET A 274 -10.86 6.34 18.25
CA MET A 274 -10.61 4.96 17.79
C MET A 274 -9.10 4.69 17.63
N LEU A 275 -8.36 5.59 16.96
CA LEU A 275 -6.92 5.42 16.75
C LEU A 275 -6.14 5.46 18.07
N MET A 276 -6.51 6.32 19.02
CA MET A 276 -5.90 6.32 20.36
C MET A 276 -6.09 4.98 21.06
N PHE A 277 -7.29 4.43 21.04
CA PHE A 277 -7.55 3.12 21.65
C PHE A 277 -6.73 2.00 21.00
N LEU A 278 -6.69 1.96 19.65
CA LEU A 278 -5.90 0.99 18.90
C LEU A 278 -4.39 1.16 19.17
N ALA A 279 -3.90 2.39 19.29
CA ALA A 279 -2.50 2.69 19.60
C ALA A 279 -2.10 2.18 20.99
N VAL A 280 -2.92 2.45 22.03
CA VAL A 280 -2.66 1.95 23.39
C VAL A 280 -2.62 0.43 23.41
N LEU A 281 -3.59 -0.24 22.78
CA LEU A 281 -3.59 -1.69 22.67
C LEU A 281 -2.35 -2.24 21.95
N SER A 282 -1.92 -1.56 20.87
CA SER A 282 -0.75 -1.97 20.09
C SER A 282 0.55 -1.82 20.89
N ILE A 283 0.71 -0.70 21.61
CA ILE A 283 1.87 -0.48 22.46
C ILE A 283 1.95 -1.55 23.56
N VAL A 284 0.84 -1.81 24.26
CA VAL A 284 0.83 -2.79 25.37
C VAL A 284 1.05 -4.21 24.84
N LEU A 285 0.23 -4.67 23.91
CA LEU A 285 0.28 -6.05 23.43
C LEU A 285 1.53 -6.32 22.58
N GLY A 286 1.91 -5.36 21.73
CA GLY A 286 3.10 -5.47 20.88
C GLY A 286 4.38 -5.64 21.68
N ASN A 287 4.61 -4.81 22.71
CA ASN A 287 5.80 -4.92 23.57
C ASN A 287 5.80 -6.19 24.42
N LEU A 288 4.69 -6.51 25.08
CA LEU A 288 4.61 -7.72 25.91
C LEU A 288 4.83 -9.00 25.08
N ALA A 289 4.20 -9.06 23.90
CA ALA A 289 4.37 -10.20 23.01
C ALA A 289 5.78 -10.27 22.40
N ALA A 290 6.42 -9.11 22.08
CA ALA A 290 7.77 -9.07 21.54
C ALA A 290 8.80 -9.67 22.51
N ILE A 291 8.72 -9.34 23.80
CA ILE A 291 9.63 -9.84 24.84
C ILE A 291 9.51 -11.37 25.00
N ALA A 292 8.32 -11.92 24.80
CA ALA A 292 8.05 -13.35 24.93
C ALA A 292 8.50 -14.18 23.72
N GLN A 293 8.93 -13.56 22.60
CA GLN A 293 9.30 -14.29 21.39
C GLN A 293 10.74 -14.80 21.43
N THR A 294 10.93 -16.06 21.05
CA THR A 294 12.24 -16.69 20.81
C THR A 294 12.72 -16.53 19.37
N ASN A 295 11.81 -16.31 18.42
CA ASN A 295 12.12 -16.11 17.01
C ASN A 295 12.30 -14.63 16.70
N ILE A 296 13.48 -14.26 16.19
CA ILE A 296 13.85 -12.88 15.92
C ILE A 296 12.91 -12.18 14.90
N LYS A 297 12.45 -12.90 13.87
CA LYS A 297 11.51 -12.31 12.88
C LYS A 297 10.15 -12.03 13.51
N ARG A 298 9.64 -12.90 14.39
CA ARG A 298 8.40 -12.66 15.13
C ARG A 298 8.57 -11.51 16.12
N MET A 299 9.71 -11.47 16.82
CA MET A 299 10.03 -10.38 17.74
C MET A 299 10.02 -9.02 17.01
N LEU A 300 10.69 -8.94 15.86
CA LEU A 300 10.68 -7.74 15.01
C LEU A 300 9.28 -7.42 14.46
N GLY A 301 8.48 -8.44 14.16
CA GLY A 301 7.07 -8.29 13.79
C GLY A 301 6.27 -7.59 14.88
N TYR A 302 6.35 -8.07 16.11
CA TYR A 302 5.67 -7.46 17.26
C TYR A 302 6.22 -6.08 17.61
N SER A 303 7.53 -5.87 17.47
CA SER A 303 8.13 -4.53 17.60
C SER A 303 7.62 -3.55 16.53
N GLY A 304 7.28 -4.03 15.34
CA GLY A 304 6.67 -3.20 14.30
C GLY A 304 5.17 -2.92 14.51
N ILE A 305 4.51 -3.67 15.42
CA ILE A 305 3.12 -3.47 15.84
C ILE A 305 3.05 -2.40 16.94
N SER A 306 4.03 -2.38 17.87
CA SER A 306 4.13 -1.43 18.98
C SER A 306 4.58 -0.05 18.53
#